data_3be5663593065a22e670552dc8bbdad6
#
_entry.id   3be5663593065a22e670552dc8bbdad6
#
_cell.length_a   1.000
_cell.length_b   1.000
_cell.length_c   1.000
_cell.angle_alpha   90.00
_cell.angle_beta   90.00
_cell.angle_gamma   90.00
#
_symmetry.space_group_name_H-M   'P 1'
#
loop_
_entity.id
_entity.type
_entity.pdbx_description
1 polymer ?
#
loop_
_entity_poly.entity_id
_entity_poly.type
_entity_poly.pdbx_seq_one_letter_code
_entity_poly.pdbx_strand_id
1 'polypeptide(L)'
;METTNNKNLATFTHLSALSQYCIPFGNYIFPIVIWNSNKDKSEFIDFNGKQVINFQLSMFLYSLVLVMIAIPIFLIRVFSNVPLDTIINDGDFMKHHFSLENISGIAIVAVVAIILFISLKVAEFFFIIYASVKASTGEKFEYPLTIPFIK
;
A
#
# COMPACT_ATOMS: atom_id res chain seq x y z
N MET A 1 -1.48 1.10 33.90
CA MET A 1 -0.94 2.26 33.17
C MET A 1 0.31 1.79 32.42
N GLU A 2 0.39 2.01 31.10
CA GLU A 2 1.58 1.60 30.35
C GLU A 2 2.80 2.43 30.68
N THR A 3 3.97 1.80 30.73
CA THR A 3 5.22 2.49 30.99
C THR A 3 5.61 3.40 29.84
N THR A 4 6.35 4.48 30.10
CA THR A 4 6.84 5.37 29.05
C THR A 4 7.66 4.63 28.00
N ASN A 5 8.45 3.63 28.42
CA ASN A 5 9.23 2.81 27.50
C ASN A 5 8.35 2.00 26.53
N ASN A 6 7.26 1.38 27.03
CA ASN A 6 6.33 0.61 26.20
C ASN A 6 5.61 1.53 25.19
N LYS A 7 5.21 2.73 25.63
CA LYS A 7 4.59 3.75 24.75
C LYS A 7 5.54 4.17 23.63
N ASN A 8 6.78 4.50 23.98
CA ASN A 8 7.79 4.89 22.99
C ASN A 8 8.03 3.75 21.98
N LEU A 9 8.15 2.53 22.48
CA LEU A 9 8.40 1.38 21.60
C LEU A 9 7.24 1.10 20.65
N ALA A 10 5.99 1.16 21.13
CA ALA A 10 4.82 1.04 20.30
C ALA A 10 4.75 2.19 19.26
N THR A 11 5.03 3.42 19.68
CA THR A 11 5.09 4.59 18.78
C THR A 11 6.13 4.38 17.68
N PHE A 12 7.34 3.94 18.04
CA PHE A 12 8.39 3.64 17.04
C PHE A 12 8.01 2.50 16.12
N THR A 13 7.28 1.50 16.60
CA THR A 13 6.78 0.41 15.75
C THR A 13 5.84 0.94 14.66
N HIS A 14 4.92 1.84 15.00
CA HIS A 14 4.06 2.50 14.00
C HIS A 14 4.88 3.37 13.03
N LEU A 15 5.74 4.24 13.54
CA LEU A 15 6.55 5.14 12.71
C LEU A 15 7.52 4.39 11.80
N SER A 16 7.99 3.22 12.22
CA SER A 16 8.91 2.40 11.42
C SER A 16 8.29 1.94 10.09
N ALA A 17 6.96 1.90 9.97
CA ALA A 17 6.28 1.62 8.70
C ALA A 17 6.55 2.70 7.65
N LEU A 18 6.86 3.95 8.05
CA LEU A 18 7.24 5.02 7.11
C LEU A 18 8.58 4.78 6.42
N SER A 19 9.38 3.83 6.89
CA SER A 19 10.65 3.46 6.26
C SER A 19 10.51 2.96 4.81
N GLN A 20 9.29 2.63 4.35
CA GLN A 20 9.00 2.32 2.95
C GLN A 20 9.40 3.44 1.97
N TYR A 21 9.44 4.69 2.44
CA TYR A 21 9.84 5.83 1.62
C TYR A 21 11.37 5.94 1.42
N CYS A 22 12.15 5.22 2.25
CA CYS A 22 13.62 5.23 2.19
C CYS A 22 14.17 3.87 1.73
N ILE A 23 13.56 2.77 2.15
CA ILE A 23 14.04 1.42 1.92
C ILE A 23 12.90 0.54 1.41
N PRO A 24 13.05 -0.15 0.27
CA PRO A 24 12.05 -1.10 -0.22
C PRO A 24 11.74 -2.15 0.85
N PHE A 25 10.45 -2.43 1.04
CA PHE A 25 9.94 -3.36 2.08
C PHE A 25 10.23 -2.97 3.53
N GLY A 26 10.78 -1.76 3.78
CA GLY A 26 11.06 -1.28 5.13
C GLY A 26 9.83 -1.27 6.05
N ASN A 27 8.65 -0.98 5.49
CA ASN A 27 7.37 -1.00 6.19
C ASN A 27 6.96 -2.38 6.75
N TYR A 28 7.59 -3.46 6.32
CA TYR A 28 7.42 -4.81 6.88
C TYR A 28 8.57 -5.18 7.79
N ILE A 29 9.79 -5.00 7.31
CA ILE A 29 11.01 -5.45 8.00
C ILE A 29 11.13 -4.79 9.36
N PHE A 30 11.07 -3.45 9.42
CA PHE A 30 11.30 -2.73 10.69
C PHE A 30 10.19 -2.98 11.72
N PRO A 31 8.89 -2.88 11.41
CA PRO A 31 7.85 -3.20 12.39
C PRO A 31 7.93 -4.65 12.89
N ILE A 32 8.21 -5.62 12.01
CA ILE A 32 8.34 -7.04 12.39
C ILE A 32 9.52 -7.23 13.34
N VAL A 33 10.68 -6.64 13.06
CA VAL A 33 11.88 -6.77 13.91
C VAL A 33 11.62 -6.14 15.27
N ILE A 34 11.07 -4.93 15.31
CA ILE A 34 10.78 -4.24 16.59
C ILE A 34 9.76 -5.04 17.40
N TRP A 35 8.65 -5.44 16.78
CA TRP A 35 7.61 -6.23 17.43
C TRP A 35 8.13 -7.56 17.94
N ASN A 36 8.76 -8.37 17.08
CA ASN A 36 9.22 -9.71 17.47
C ASN A 36 10.26 -9.69 18.59
N SER A 37 11.09 -8.65 18.65
CA SER A 37 12.11 -8.50 19.71
C SER A 37 11.51 -8.01 21.04
N ASN A 38 10.26 -7.57 21.07
CA ASN A 38 9.70 -6.89 22.23
C ASN A 38 8.28 -7.32 22.63
N LYS A 39 7.61 -8.15 21.83
CA LYS A 39 6.21 -8.57 22.04
C LYS A 39 5.94 -9.18 23.41
N ASP A 40 6.92 -9.90 23.97
CA ASP A 40 6.79 -10.57 25.27
C ASP A 40 6.91 -9.61 26.47
N LYS A 41 7.27 -8.34 26.25
CA LYS A 41 7.44 -7.35 27.32
C LYS A 41 6.12 -6.77 27.81
N SER A 42 5.10 -6.65 26.96
CA SER A 42 3.81 -6.10 27.33
C SER A 42 2.76 -6.43 26.25
N GLU A 43 1.54 -6.71 26.71
CA GLU A 43 0.37 -6.89 25.84
C GLU A 43 0.12 -5.67 24.92
N PHE A 44 0.47 -4.48 25.40
CA PHE A 44 0.35 -3.24 24.62
C PHE A 44 1.29 -3.21 23.43
N ILE A 45 2.55 -3.67 23.61
CA ILE A 45 3.52 -3.75 22.51
C ILE A 45 3.07 -4.82 21.51
N ASP A 46 2.62 -5.99 21.98
CA ASP A 46 2.16 -7.06 21.12
C ASP A 46 0.95 -6.62 20.29
N PHE A 47 -0.03 -5.98 20.92
CA PHE A 47 -1.20 -5.43 20.23
C PHE A 47 -0.81 -4.43 19.13
N ASN A 48 0.00 -3.41 19.45
CA ASN A 48 0.39 -2.39 18.49
C ASN A 48 1.22 -2.96 17.34
N GLY A 49 2.12 -3.90 17.62
CA GLY A 49 2.91 -4.57 16.59
C GLY A 49 2.05 -5.35 15.60
N LYS A 50 1.09 -6.14 16.10
CA LYS A 50 0.11 -6.86 15.26
C LYS A 50 -0.72 -5.89 14.41
N GLN A 51 -1.17 -4.79 15.00
CA GLN A 51 -1.93 -3.76 14.29
C GLN A 51 -1.14 -3.17 13.10
N VAL A 52 0.12 -2.79 13.31
CA VAL A 52 0.96 -2.25 12.23
C VAL A 52 1.14 -3.27 11.11
N ILE A 53 1.51 -4.51 11.45
CA ILE A 53 1.80 -5.53 10.45
C ILE A 53 0.54 -5.89 9.67
N ASN A 54 -0.59 -6.11 10.35
CA ASN A 54 -1.87 -6.41 9.71
C ASN A 54 -2.30 -5.27 8.79
N PHE A 55 -2.12 -4.03 9.21
CA PHE A 55 -2.43 -2.85 8.38
C PHE A 55 -1.56 -2.80 7.12
N GLN A 56 -0.24 -3.00 7.24
CA GLN A 56 0.66 -2.99 6.10
C GLN A 56 0.35 -4.13 5.10
N LEU A 57 0.04 -5.32 5.60
CA LEU A 57 -0.39 -6.45 4.76
C LEU A 57 -1.73 -6.16 4.05
N SER A 58 -2.67 -5.50 4.74
CA SER A 58 -3.94 -5.09 4.15
C SER A 58 -3.74 -4.06 3.03
N MET A 59 -2.89 -3.05 3.25
CA MET A 59 -2.55 -2.04 2.24
C MET A 59 -1.86 -2.66 1.02
N PHE A 60 -0.99 -3.65 1.24
CA PHE A 60 -0.40 -4.43 0.16
C PHE A 60 -1.47 -5.18 -0.65
N LEU A 61 -2.37 -5.88 0.03
CA LEU A 61 -3.45 -6.62 -0.63
C LEU A 61 -4.35 -5.69 -1.45
N TYR A 62 -4.74 -4.54 -0.92
CA TYR A 62 -5.55 -3.54 -1.65
C TYR A 62 -4.81 -2.99 -2.87
N SER A 63 -3.52 -2.69 -2.73
CA SER A 63 -2.68 -2.26 -3.85
C SER A 63 -2.57 -3.35 -4.92
N LEU A 64 -2.43 -4.61 -4.51
CA LEU A 64 -2.36 -5.76 -5.42
C LEU A 64 -3.67 -5.94 -6.19
N VAL A 65 -4.83 -5.87 -5.50
CA VAL A 65 -6.15 -5.96 -6.14
C VAL A 65 -6.34 -4.81 -7.14
N LEU A 66 -5.95 -3.59 -6.78
CA LEU A 66 -6.02 -2.44 -7.69
C LEU A 66 -5.20 -2.69 -8.97
N VAL A 67 -3.97 -3.19 -8.82
CA VAL A 67 -3.08 -3.52 -9.95
C VAL A 67 -3.65 -4.66 -10.79
N MET A 68 -4.18 -5.71 -10.17
CA MET A 68 -4.82 -6.85 -10.86
C MET A 68 -6.06 -6.44 -11.67
N ILE A 69 -6.75 -5.39 -11.29
CA ILE A 69 -7.89 -4.86 -12.04
C ILE A 69 -7.40 -3.87 -13.11
N ALA A 70 -6.50 -2.97 -12.76
CA ALA A 70 -6.05 -1.90 -13.65
C ALA A 70 -5.24 -2.42 -14.85
N ILE A 71 -4.36 -3.41 -14.64
CA ILE A 71 -3.51 -3.95 -15.71
C ILE A 71 -4.32 -4.61 -16.82
N PRO A 72 -5.26 -5.56 -16.57
CA PRO A 72 -6.04 -6.17 -17.65
C PRO A 72 -6.88 -5.12 -18.41
N ILE A 73 -7.50 -4.18 -17.72
CA ILE A 73 -8.28 -3.12 -18.37
C ILE A 73 -7.38 -2.28 -19.28
N PHE A 74 -6.19 -1.91 -18.80
CA PHE A 74 -5.20 -1.17 -19.57
C PHE A 74 -4.76 -1.97 -20.82
N LEU A 75 -4.42 -3.23 -20.64
CA LEU A 75 -4.00 -4.10 -21.74
C LEU A 75 -5.10 -4.28 -22.78
N ILE A 76 -6.35 -4.54 -22.35
CA ILE A 76 -7.48 -4.65 -23.25
C ILE A 76 -7.65 -3.36 -24.05
N ARG A 77 -7.56 -2.18 -23.42
CA ARG A 77 -7.67 -0.90 -24.11
C ARG A 77 -6.52 -0.64 -25.08
N VAL A 78 -5.31 -1.09 -24.76
CA VAL A 78 -4.15 -0.95 -25.66
C VAL A 78 -4.26 -1.89 -26.86
N PHE A 79 -4.68 -3.14 -26.62
CA PHE A 79 -4.62 -4.20 -27.64
C PHE A 79 -5.96 -4.43 -28.39
N SER A 80 -7.11 -3.93 -27.89
CA SER A 80 -8.43 -4.22 -28.49
C SER A 80 -8.63 -3.67 -29.91
N ASN A 81 -7.78 -2.73 -30.32
CA ASN A 81 -7.85 -2.12 -31.66
C ASN A 81 -6.66 -2.48 -32.55
N VAL A 82 -5.87 -3.49 -32.16
CA VAL A 82 -4.68 -3.92 -32.92
C VAL A 82 -5.03 -5.17 -33.73
N PRO A 83 -5.19 -5.10 -35.07
CA PRO A 83 -5.24 -6.28 -35.91
C PRO A 83 -3.90 -7.03 -35.75
N LEU A 84 -3.96 -8.36 -35.58
CA LEU A 84 -2.78 -9.20 -35.45
C LEU A 84 -1.79 -9.05 -36.61
N ASP A 85 -2.30 -8.73 -37.79
CA ASP A 85 -1.51 -8.49 -39.02
C ASP A 85 -0.54 -7.29 -38.87
N THR A 86 -0.96 -6.27 -38.12
CA THR A 86 -0.17 -5.04 -37.89
C THR A 86 0.99 -5.28 -36.91
N ILE A 87 0.84 -6.24 -36.00
CA ILE A 87 1.91 -6.62 -35.06
C ILE A 87 3.04 -7.35 -35.79
N ILE A 88 2.72 -8.10 -36.83
CA ILE A 88 3.66 -9.00 -37.49
C ILE A 88 4.34 -8.35 -38.70
N ASN A 89 3.65 -7.45 -39.42
CA ASN A 89 4.06 -7.01 -40.76
C ASN A 89 4.38 -5.52 -40.93
N ASP A 90 4.08 -4.63 -39.95
CA ASP A 90 4.23 -3.19 -40.20
C ASP A 90 5.01 -2.46 -39.11
N GLY A 91 6.07 -1.75 -39.53
CA GLY A 91 6.78 -0.79 -38.69
C GLY A 91 5.95 0.48 -38.29
N ASP A 92 4.70 0.56 -38.71
CA ASP A 92 3.76 1.67 -38.43
C ASP A 92 2.83 1.40 -37.23
N PHE A 93 3.11 0.34 -36.44
CA PHE A 93 2.38 0.03 -35.20
C PHE A 93 2.10 1.24 -34.32
N MET A 94 3.09 2.13 -34.18
CA MET A 94 3.00 3.34 -33.35
C MET A 94 2.04 4.38 -33.92
N LYS A 95 1.91 4.53 -35.23
CA LYS A 95 1.12 5.60 -35.84
C LYS A 95 -0.39 5.34 -35.85
N HIS A 96 -0.79 4.08 -36.05
CA HIS A 96 -2.22 3.70 -36.13
C HIS A 96 -2.90 3.59 -34.75
N HIS A 97 -2.14 3.29 -33.69
CA HIS A 97 -2.72 3.01 -32.37
C HIS A 97 -2.72 4.21 -31.41
N PHE A 98 -1.92 5.23 -31.68
CA PHE A 98 -1.95 6.48 -30.95
C PHE A 98 -2.87 7.53 -31.61
N SER A 99 -4.07 7.12 -32.06
CA SER A 99 -5.11 8.10 -32.40
C SER A 99 -5.58 8.80 -31.13
N LEU A 100 -5.90 10.07 -31.22
CA LEU A 100 -6.33 10.90 -30.08
C LEU A 100 -7.51 10.29 -29.32
N GLU A 101 -8.36 9.53 -30.00
CA GLU A 101 -9.53 8.87 -29.42
C GLU A 101 -9.15 7.66 -28.56
N ASN A 102 -8.21 6.84 -29.00
CA ASN A 102 -7.71 5.68 -28.23
C ASN A 102 -6.81 6.12 -27.07
N ILE A 103 -5.98 7.14 -27.26
CA ILE A 103 -5.14 7.74 -26.21
C ILE A 103 -6.01 8.26 -25.07
N SER A 104 -7.15 8.90 -25.35
CA SER A 104 -8.02 9.45 -24.31
C SER A 104 -8.58 8.37 -23.40
N GLY A 105 -9.02 7.23 -23.93
CA GLY A 105 -9.54 6.12 -23.13
C GLY A 105 -8.47 5.47 -22.25
N ILE A 106 -7.27 5.26 -22.78
CA ILE A 106 -6.13 4.71 -22.02
C ILE A 106 -5.69 5.68 -20.92
N ALA A 107 -5.60 6.97 -21.25
CA ALA A 107 -5.21 8.00 -20.30
C ALA A 107 -6.19 8.10 -19.13
N ILE A 108 -7.51 8.02 -19.39
CA ILE A 108 -8.51 8.04 -18.31
C ILE A 108 -8.32 6.88 -17.34
N VAL A 109 -8.16 5.66 -17.84
CA VAL A 109 -7.94 4.46 -16.98
C VAL A 109 -6.66 4.62 -16.15
N ALA A 110 -5.57 5.07 -16.78
CA ALA A 110 -4.31 5.29 -16.09
C ALA A 110 -4.43 6.36 -15.00
N VAL A 111 -5.04 7.51 -15.32
CA VAL A 111 -5.25 8.61 -14.37
C VAL A 111 -6.11 8.15 -13.18
N VAL A 112 -7.21 7.45 -13.41
CA VAL A 112 -8.07 6.93 -12.33
C VAL A 112 -7.30 5.95 -11.44
N ALA A 113 -6.56 5.03 -12.02
CA ALA A 113 -5.75 4.07 -11.25
C ALA A 113 -4.67 4.77 -10.40
N ILE A 114 -4.00 5.78 -10.96
CA ILE A 114 -3.00 6.59 -10.25
C ILE A 114 -3.66 7.37 -9.10
N ILE A 115 -4.81 8.00 -9.32
CA ILE A 115 -5.51 8.75 -8.27
C ILE A 115 -5.91 7.81 -7.12
N LEU A 116 -6.45 6.64 -7.43
CA LEU A 116 -6.82 5.65 -6.42
C LEU A 116 -5.59 5.16 -5.64
N PHE A 117 -4.49 4.88 -6.32
CA PHE A 117 -3.25 4.46 -5.67
C PHE A 117 -2.66 5.55 -4.76
N ILE A 118 -2.63 6.80 -5.24
CA ILE A 118 -2.17 7.94 -4.43
C ILE A 118 -3.08 8.11 -3.21
N SER A 119 -4.41 8.01 -3.38
CA SER A 119 -5.36 8.12 -2.27
C SER A 119 -5.13 7.07 -1.19
N LEU A 120 -4.85 5.82 -1.59
CA LEU A 120 -4.47 4.75 -0.66
C LEU A 120 -3.18 5.08 0.10
N LYS A 121 -2.16 5.58 -0.59
CA LYS A 121 -0.86 5.94 0.04
C LYS A 121 -0.97 7.14 0.96
N VAL A 122 -1.77 8.12 0.61
CA VAL A 122 -2.06 9.27 1.48
C VAL A 122 -2.81 8.83 2.74
N ALA A 123 -3.84 8.01 2.60
CA ALA A 123 -4.58 7.47 3.74
C ALA A 123 -3.67 6.62 4.65
N GLU A 124 -2.83 5.76 4.07
CA GLU A 124 -1.84 4.96 4.80
C GLU A 124 -0.92 5.85 5.64
N PHE A 125 -0.36 6.91 5.05
CA PHE A 125 0.51 7.86 5.75
C PHE A 125 -0.20 8.49 6.97
N PHE A 126 -1.41 9.01 6.77
CA PHE A 126 -2.16 9.66 7.86
C PHE A 126 -2.53 8.68 8.97
N PHE A 127 -2.92 7.45 8.64
CA PHE A 127 -3.25 6.45 9.64
C PHE A 127 -2.03 6.01 10.44
N ILE A 128 -0.86 5.89 9.84
CA ILE A 128 0.40 5.58 10.56
C ILE A 128 0.71 6.68 11.58
N ILE A 129 0.65 7.95 11.16
CA ILE A 129 0.88 9.08 12.07
C ILE A 129 -0.16 9.09 13.20
N TYR A 130 -1.44 8.94 12.88
CA TYR A 130 -2.50 8.96 13.88
C TYR A 130 -2.34 7.83 14.90
N ALA A 131 -2.05 6.60 14.44
CA ALA A 131 -1.80 5.45 15.31
C ALA A 131 -0.57 5.67 16.21
N SER A 132 0.49 6.26 15.68
CA SER A 132 1.70 6.57 16.47
C SER A 132 1.42 7.58 17.57
N VAL A 133 0.59 8.59 17.30
CA VAL A 133 0.15 9.56 18.32
C VAL A 133 -0.69 8.87 19.41
N LYS A 134 -1.63 7.99 19.04
CA LYS A 134 -2.42 7.21 19.99
C LYS A 134 -1.55 6.29 20.83
N ALA A 135 -0.59 5.60 20.24
CA ALA A 135 0.35 4.76 20.96
C ALA A 135 1.21 5.57 21.95
N SER A 136 1.60 6.80 21.63
CA SER A 136 2.39 7.68 22.51
C SER A 136 1.62 8.12 23.76
N THR A 137 0.30 8.21 23.68
CA THR A 137 -0.55 8.47 24.84
C THR A 137 -0.89 7.22 25.65
N GLY A 138 -0.58 6.02 25.11
CA GLY A 138 -0.88 4.73 25.72
C GLY A 138 -2.27 4.20 25.39
N GLU A 139 -2.89 4.74 24.36
CA GLU A 139 -4.18 4.28 23.85
C GLU A 139 -3.98 3.19 22.79
N LYS A 140 -4.80 2.13 22.87
CA LYS A 140 -4.89 1.11 21.82
C LYS A 140 -5.67 1.70 20.65
N PHE A 141 -5.10 1.59 19.44
CA PHE A 141 -5.74 2.04 18.20
C PHE A 141 -5.83 0.89 17.20
N GLU A 142 -7.02 0.64 16.70
CA GLU A 142 -7.26 -0.31 15.63
C GLU A 142 -7.35 0.43 14.31
N TYR A 143 -6.52 0.03 13.36
CA TYR A 143 -6.56 0.64 12.04
C TYR A 143 -7.86 0.29 11.31
N PRO A 144 -8.54 1.26 10.68
CA PRO A 144 -9.69 0.99 9.85
C PRO A 144 -9.28 0.14 8.63
N LEU A 145 -10.21 -0.69 8.16
CA LEU A 145 -10.02 -1.54 6.98
C LEU A 145 -8.87 -2.56 7.10
N THR A 146 -8.46 -2.88 8.32
CA THR A 146 -7.40 -3.88 8.55
C THR A 146 -7.96 -5.28 8.59
N ILE A 147 -7.31 -6.18 7.84
CA ILE A 147 -7.60 -7.61 7.86
C ILE A 147 -6.68 -8.26 8.90
N PRO A 148 -7.21 -9.00 9.90
CA PRO A 148 -6.40 -9.60 10.95
C PRO A 148 -5.70 -10.87 10.44
N PHE A 149 -4.54 -10.74 9.81
CA PHE A 149 -3.70 -11.87 9.37
C PHE A 149 -2.99 -12.53 10.54
N ILE A 150 -2.53 -11.70 11.49
CA ILE A 150 -1.87 -12.13 12.73
C ILE A 150 -2.83 -11.88 13.89
N LYS A 151 -3.18 -12.95 14.61
CA LYS A 151 -4.10 -12.92 15.76
C LYS A 151 -3.36 -12.81 17.09
#